data_ee32b8e7d5adeeeefc305c469722ee68
#
_entry.id   ee32b8e7d5adeeeefc305c469722ee68
#
_cell.length_a   1.000
_cell.length_b   1.000
_cell.length_c   1.000
_cell.angle_alpha   90.00
_cell.angle_beta   90.00
_cell.angle_gamma   90.00
#
_symmetry.space_group_name_H-M   'P 1'
#
loop_
_entity.id
_entity.type
_entity.pdbx_description
1 polymer ?
#
loop_
_entity_poly.entity_id
_entity_poly.type
_entity_poly.pdbx_seq_one_letter_code
_entity_poly.pdbx_strand_id
1 'polypeptide(L)'
;MLLAATLLVGCATPPPRNPENICAIFEQHKGWHKSANKAREKWGAPVHVTMAMMYQESSFRHDARPPMRYFLFIPYGRASDAYGYAQAKKATWADYQREAGSRWASRTNFDDALDFMGWYMNKTSTINGISKWDAYGQYLNYHEGWGGYRRGSHQRKGWLLKTSHRVEARARRYAEQYWQCKDSLNN
;
A
#
# COMPACT_ATOMS: atom_id res chain seq x y z
N MET A 1 -30.56 25.06 -29.78
CA MET A 1 -29.28 25.07 -29.05
C MET A 1 -29.09 23.68 -28.42
N LEU A 2 -28.23 22.86 -29.02
CA LEU A 2 -27.86 21.58 -28.40
C LEU A 2 -26.70 21.82 -27.41
N LEU A 3 -26.93 21.56 -26.13
CA LEU A 3 -25.89 21.52 -25.13
C LEU A 3 -25.10 20.20 -25.31
N ALA A 4 -23.88 20.27 -25.78
CA ALA A 4 -22.93 19.15 -25.76
C ALA A 4 -22.43 18.96 -24.35
N ALA A 5 -22.91 17.95 -23.64
CA ALA A 5 -22.36 17.52 -22.36
C ALA A 5 -21.03 16.78 -22.60
N THR A 6 -19.92 17.46 -22.37
CA THR A 6 -18.58 16.85 -22.35
C THR A 6 -18.45 15.95 -21.10
N LEU A 7 -18.55 14.65 -21.29
CA LEU A 7 -18.23 13.65 -20.27
C LEU A 7 -16.71 13.70 -20.00
N LEU A 8 -16.31 14.30 -18.89
CA LEU A 8 -14.95 14.18 -18.34
C LEU A 8 -14.78 12.75 -17.84
N VAL A 9 -14.29 11.86 -18.73
CA VAL A 9 -13.81 10.53 -18.32
C VAL A 9 -12.50 10.75 -17.56
N GLY A 10 -12.56 10.78 -16.24
CA GLY A 10 -11.38 10.76 -15.40
C GLY A 10 -10.57 9.50 -15.70
N CYS A 11 -9.39 9.65 -16.30
CA CYS A 11 -8.48 8.54 -16.60
C CYS A 11 -8.01 7.92 -15.28
N ALA A 12 -8.68 6.86 -14.83
CA ALA A 12 -8.23 6.05 -13.72
C ALA A 12 -6.90 5.37 -14.09
N THR A 13 -5.88 5.48 -13.26
CA THR A 13 -4.58 4.85 -13.48
C THR A 13 -4.75 3.32 -13.43
N PRO A 14 -4.51 2.58 -14.52
CA PRO A 14 -4.65 1.14 -14.51
C PRO A 14 -3.55 0.47 -13.66
N PRO A 15 -3.78 -0.74 -13.15
CA PRO A 15 -2.73 -1.51 -12.48
C PRO A 15 -1.55 -1.81 -13.45
N PRO A 16 -0.33 -2.01 -12.91
CA PRO A 16 0.80 -2.42 -13.73
C PRO A 16 0.55 -3.73 -14.47
N ARG A 17 0.98 -3.80 -15.74
CA ARG A 17 0.86 -5.02 -16.57
C ARG A 17 1.78 -6.14 -16.09
N ASN A 18 2.95 -5.78 -15.56
CA ASN A 18 3.92 -6.71 -14.98
C ASN A 18 4.21 -6.34 -13.53
N PRO A 19 3.32 -6.70 -12.59
CA PRO A 19 3.46 -6.34 -11.18
C PRO A 19 4.53 -7.16 -10.44
N GLU A 20 5.11 -8.17 -11.07
CA GLU A 20 6.20 -8.97 -10.48
C GLU A 20 7.59 -8.33 -10.71
N ASN A 21 7.67 -7.28 -11.51
CA ASN A 21 8.91 -6.57 -11.81
C ASN A 21 8.78 -5.08 -11.47
N ILE A 22 9.51 -4.64 -10.42
CA ILE A 22 9.44 -3.26 -9.93
C ILE A 22 9.94 -2.23 -10.95
N CYS A 23 10.92 -2.59 -11.78
CA CYS A 23 11.42 -1.73 -12.86
C CYS A 23 10.32 -1.49 -13.90
N ALA A 24 9.66 -2.56 -14.36
CA ALA A 24 8.55 -2.47 -15.30
C ALA A 24 7.36 -1.67 -14.72
N ILE A 25 7.10 -1.77 -13.41
CA ILE A 25 6.09 -0.95 -12.73
C ILE A 25 6.44 0.54 -12.89
N PHE A 26 7.67 0.92 -12.59
CA PHE A 26 8.10 2.32 -12.65
C PHE A 26 8.28 2.85 -14.07
N GLU A 27 8.66 2.00 -15.02
CA GLU A 27 8.68 2.36 -16.46
C GLU A 27 7.27 2.65 -16.98
N GLN A 28 6.28 1.83 -16.61
CA GLN A 28 4.88 2.04 -17.00
C GLN A 28 4.28 3.27 -16.32
N HIS A 29 4.62 3.52 -15.05
CA HIS A 29 4.10 4.59 -14.22
C HIS A 29 5.22 5.50 -13.72
N LYS A 30 5.82 6.30 -14.61
CA LYS A 30 7.03 7.11 -14.34
C LYS A 30 6.94 7.96 -13.07
N GLY A 31 5.77 8.51 -12.75
CA GLY A 31 5.57 9.29 -11.53
C GLY A 31 5.69 8.46 -10.22
N TRP A 32 5.44 7.15 -10.28
CA TRP A 32 5.43 6.30 -9.09
C TRP A 32 6.80 6.10 -8.46
N HIS A 33 7.86 6.09 -9.27
CA HIS A 33 9.24 6.06 -8.77
C HIS A 33 9.55 7.29 -7.91
N LYS A 34 9.20 8.48 -8.43
CA LYS A 34 9.36 9.74 -7.70
C LYS A 34 8.59 9.74 -6.38
N SER A 35 7.35 9.27 -6.40
CA SER A 35 6.50 9.17 -5.19
C SER A 35 7.07 8.20 -4.15
N ALA A 36 7.58 7.05 -4.61
CA ALA A 36 8.22 6.07 -3.73
C ALA A 36 9.51 6.60 -3.10
N ASN A 37 10.34 7.32 -3.85
CA ASN A 37 11.53 7.98 -3.32
C ASN A 37 11.17 9.09 -2.32
N LYS A 38 10.16 9.90 -2.59
CA LYS A 38 9.67 10.92 -1.64
C LYS A 38 9.23 10.31 -0.31
N ALA A 39 8.48 9.22 -0.34
CA ALA A 39 8.10 8.50 0.88
C ALA A 39 9.31 7.91 1.61
N ARG A 40 10.30 7.36 0.87
CA ARG A 40 11.56 6.88 1.42
C ARG A 40 12.35 7.99 2.10
N GLU A 41 12.48 9.15 1.48
CA GLU A 41 13.21 10.30 2.03
C GLU A 41 12.54 10.84 3.30
N LYS A 42 11.23 10.97 3.29
CA LYS A 42 10.45 11.50 4.41
C LYS A 42 10.41 10.53 5.61
N TRP A 43 10.24 9.24 5.36
CA TRP A 43 9.95 8.24 6.41
C TRP A 43 11.05 7.21 6.62
N GLY A 44 12.05 7.16 5.76
CA GLY A 44 13.05 6.09 5.76
C GLY A 44 12.47 4.72 5.36
N ALA A 45 11.29 4.68 4.73
CA ALA A 45 10.64 3.45 4.31
C ALA A 45 11.24 2.95 2.99
N PRO A 46 11.84 1.73 2.95
CA PRO A 46 12.49 1.24 1.73
C PRO A 46 11.48 1.06 0.60
N VAL A 47 11.79 1.54 -0.61
CA VAL A 47 10.93 1.49 -1.79
C VAL A 47 10.39 0.07 -2.05
N HIS A 48 11.27 -0.93 -2.05
CA HIS A 48 10.91 -2.31 -2.34
C HIS A 48 9.96 -2.92 -1.29
N VAL A 49 10.11 -2.56 -0.01
CA VAL A 49 9.22 -3.03 1.06
C VAL A 49 7.84 -2.41 0.91
N THR A 50 7.78 -1.09 0.73
CA THR A 50 6.51 -0.36 0.58
C THR A 50 5.73 -0.84 -0.64
N MET A 51 6.42 -1.03 -1.78
CA MET A 51 5.81 -1.53 -3.01
C MET A 51 5.33 -2.98 -2.89
N ALA A 52 6.07 -3.84 -2.19
CA ALA A 52 5.67 -5.22 -1.95
C ALA A 52 4.43 -5.32 -1.06
N MET A 53 4.35 -4.48 -0.03
CA MET A 53 3.16 -4.38 0.83
C MET A 53 1.96 -3.86 0.04
N MET A 54 2.12 -2.80 -0.75
CA MET A 54 1.03 -2.24 -1.57
C MET A 54 0.50 -3.24 -2.58
N TYR A 55 1.38 -4.02 -3.22
CA TYR A 55 0.94 -5.10 -4.10
C TYR A 55 0.05 -6.10 -3.35
N GLN A 56 0.44 -6.50 -2.16
CA GLN A 56 -0.33 -7.45 -1.35
C GLN A 56 -1.71 -6.89 -0.95
N GLU A 57 -1.80 -5.59 -0.69
CA GLU A 57 -3.05 -4.93 -0.28
C GLU A 57 -4.05 -4.77 -1.43
N SER A 58 -3.60 -4.32 -2.58
CA SER A 58 -4.51 -3.91 -3.65
C SER A 58 -4.14 -4.40 -5.05
N SER A 59 -2.98 -5.05 -5.22
CA SER A 59 -2.37 -5.29 -6.54
C SER A 59 -2.26 -3.99 -7.35
N PHE A 60 -1.92 -2.89 -6.67
CA PHE A 60 -1.84 -1.54 -7.23
C PHE A 60 -3.15 -0.99 -7.81
N ARG A 61 -4.30 -1.46 -7.34
CA ARG A 61 -5.60 -0.93 -7.76
C ARG A 61 -6.00 0.23 -6.86
N HIS A 62 -6.24 1.40 -7.47
CA HIS A 62 -6.61 2.63 -6.77
C HIS A 62 -7.96 2.53 -6.05
N ASP A 63 -8.88 1.72 -6.55
CA ASP A 63 -10.25 1.56 -6.09
C ASP A 63 -10.50 0.25 -5.33
N ALA A 64 -9.45 -0.48 -4.98
CA ALA A 64 -9.57 -1.77 -4.32
C ALA A 64 -10.42 -1.68 -3.05
N ARG A 65 -11.30 -2.66 -2.89
CA ARG A 65 -12.20 -2.80 -1.73
C ARG A 65 -12.28 -4.25 -1.28
N PRO A 66 -12.46 -4.51 0.02
CA PRO A 66 -12.77 -5.86 0.51
C PRO A 66 -14.02 -6.42 -0.17
N PRO A 67 -14.12 -7.76 -0.31
CA PRO A 67 -15.28 -8.40 -0.93
C PRO A 67 -16.56 -8.10 -0.15
N MET A 68 -17.67 -8.11 -0.89
CA MET A 68 -19.00 -8.10 -0.28
C MET A 68 -19.22 -9.40 0.48
N ARG A 69 -19.91 -9.29 1.61
CA ARG A 69 -20.45 -10.42 2.36
C ARG A 69 -21.91 -10.62 1.99
N TYR A 70 -22.30 -11.87 1.88
CA TYR A 70 -23.68 -12.25 1.57
C TYR A 70 -24.22 -13.13 2.67
N PHE A 71 -25.50 -12.93 3.01
CA PHE A 71 -26.29 -13.89 3.73
C PHE A 71 -27.28 -14.48 2.72
N LEU A 72 -27.11 -15.75 2.39
CA LEU A 72 -27.73 -16.37 1.20
C LEU A 72 -27.37 -15.57 -0.06
N PHE A 73 -28.32 -14.93 -0.71
CA PHE A 73 -28.12 -14.12 -1.90
C PHE A 73 -28.18 -12.61 -1.65
N ILE A 74 -28.38 -12.19 -0.40
CA ILE A 74 -28.58 -10.78 -0.03
C ILE A 74 -27.24 -10.19 0.42
N PRO A 75 -26.68 -9.13 -0.26
CA PRO A 75 -25.49 -8.45 0.21
C PRO A 75 -25.82 -7.65 1.47
N TYR A 76 -25.04 -7.85 2.54
CA TYR A 76 -25.25 -7.13 3.80
C TYR A 76 -24.08 -6.23 4.21
N GLY A 77 -23.06 -6.10 3.36
CA GLY A 77 -21.94 -5.19 3.58
C GLY A 77 -20.57 -5.77 3.20
N ARG A 78 -19.52 -5.00 3.45
CA ARG A 78 -18.14 -5.43 3.20
C ARG A 78 -17.47 -5.90 4.48
N ALA A 79 -16.42 -6.70 4.35
CA ALA A 79 -15.67 -7.25 5.47
C ALA A 79 -15.01 -6.16 6.34
N SER A 80 -14.67 -5.01 5.73
CA SER A 80 -14.15 -3.82 6.41
C SER A 80 -14.33 -2.58 5.53
N ASP A 81 -13.99 -1.40 6.07
CA ASP A 81 -13.99 -0.13 5.38
C ASP A 81 -12.63 0.22 4.71
N ALA A 82 -11.74 -0.77 4.59
CA ALA A 82 -10.48 -0.65 3.88
C ALA A 82 -10.71 -0.23 2.43
N TYR A 83 -9.84 0.66 1.90
CA TYR A 83 -10.04 1.21 0.57
C TYR A 83 -8.74 1.69 -0.07
N GLY A 84 -8.69 1.59 -1.41
CA GLY A 84 -7.66 2.18 -2.24
C GLY A 84 -6.35 1.40 -2.27
N TYR A 85 -5.29 2.04 -2.72
CA TYR A 85 -3.97 1.43 -2.91
C TYR A 85 -3.43 0.73 -1.67
N ALA A 86 -3.51 1.40 -0.52
CA ALA A 86 -2.96 0.92 0.75
C ALA A 86 -3.96 0.12 1.59
N GLN A 87 -5.20 -0.08 1.15
CA GLN A 87 -6.27 -0.71 1.94
C GLN A 87 -6.40 -0.14 3.36
N ALA A 88 -6.12 1.17 3.50
CA ALA A 88 -6.22 1.86 4.78
C ALA A 88 -7.67 1.93 5.26
N LYS A 89 -7.92 1.59 6.53
CA LYS A 89 -9.21 1.80 7.19
C LYS A 89 -9.45 3.29 7.43
N LYS A 90 -10.71 3.72 7.47
CA LYS A 90 -11.08 5.14 7.68
C LYS A 90 -10.45 5.74 8.93
N ALA A 91 -10.51 5.03 10.06
CA ALA A 91 -9.95 5.53 11.31
C ALA A 91 -8.43 5.74 11.22
N THR A 92 -7.70 4.74 10.73
CA THR A 92 -6.23 4.83 10.59
C THR A 92 -5.82 5.91 9.57
N TRP A 93 -6.60 6.09 8.51
CA TRP A 93 -6.38 7.16 7.54
C TRP A 93 -6.61 8.54 8.16
N ALA A 94 -7.64 8.71 8.98
CA ALA A 94 -7.88 9.96 9.71
C ALA A 94 -6.77 10.27 10.71
N ASP A 95 -6.21 9.26 11.39
CA ASP A 95 -5.03 9.43 12.25
C ASP A 95 -3.83 9.94 11.45
N TYR A 96 -3.55 9.34 10.30
CA TYR A 96 -2.49 9.80 9.40
C TYR A 96 -2.71 11.25 8.93
N GLN A 97 -3.92 11.59 8.47
CA GLN A 97 -4.24 12.95 8.03
C GLN A 97 -4.02 13.98 9.14
N ARG A 98 -4.36 13.64 10.37
CA ARG A 98 -4.19 14.51 11.54
C ARG A 98 -2.72 14.67 11.96
N GLU A 99 -1.94 13.57 11.89
CA GLU A 99 -0.57 13.55 12.43
C GLU A 99 0.49 13.99 11.42
N ALA A 100 0.32 13.66 10.14
CA ALA A 100 1.43 13.74 9.19
C ALA A 100 1.03 14.00 7.74
N GLY A 101 -0.19 13.72 7.38
CA GLY A 101 -0.72 13.87 6.02
C GLY A 101 -1.42 15.21 5.80
N SER A 102 -1.86 15.39 4.56
CA SER A 102 -2.78 16.47 4.23
C SER A 102 -4.22 16.08 4.53
N ARG A 103 -5.04 17.01 5.00
CA ARG A 103 -6.49 16.80 5.13
C ARG A 103 -7.16 16.48 3.78
N TRP A 104 -6.51 16.81 2.68
CA TRP A 104 -6.97 16.53 1.32
C TRP A 104 -6.41 15.23 0.74
N ALA A 105 -5.58 14.52 1.51
CA ALA A 105 -5.02 13.25 1.07
C ALA A 105 -6.13 12.23 0.75
N SER A 106 -5.94 11.49 -0.35
CA SER A 106 -6.91 10.50 -0.85
C SER A 106 -6.33 9.09 -0.85
N ARG A 107 -7.09 8.12 -0.36
CA ARG A 107 -6.72 6.69 -0.39
C ARG A 107 -6.61 6.13 -1.81
N THR A 108 -7.14 6.84 -2.81
CA THR A 108 -7.07 6.49 -4.23
C THR A 108 -5.95 7.21 -4.98
N ASN A 109 -5.23 8.11 -4.33
CA ASN A 109 -4.04 8.75 -4.86
C ASN A 109 -2.80 7.94 -4.46
N PHE A 110 -1.93 7.66 -5.43
CA PHE A 110 -0.77 6.80 -5.22
C PHE A 110 0.29 7.44 -4.30
N ASP A 111 0.53 8.74 -4.45
CA ASP A 111 1.49 9.49 -3.63
C ASP A 111 1.05 9.51 -2.16
N ASP A 112 -0.22 9.84 -1.93
CA ASP A 112 -0.80 9.86 -0.58
C ASP A 112 -0.79 8.48 0.07
N ALA A 113 -1.06 7.43 -0.71
CA ALA A 113 -1.04 6.05 -0.22
C ALA A 113 0.38 5.59 0.17
N LEU A 114 1.41 5.99 -0.60
CA LEU A 114 2.81 5.72 -0.26
C LEU A 114 3.26 6.52 0.97
N ASP A 115 2.89 7.80 1.06
CA ASP A 115 3.19 8.62 2.23
C ASP A 115 2.54 8.04 3.49
N PHE A 116 1.28 7.61 3.40
CA PHE A 116 0.58 6.89 4.47
C PHE A 116 1.31 5.60 4.89
N MET A 117 1.71 4.77 3.93
CA MET A 117 2.42 3.53 4.24
C MET A 117 3.78 3.81 4.90
N GLY A 118 4.50 4.82 4.42
CA GLY A 118 5.75 5.26 5.04
C GLY A 118 5.56 5.74 6.48
N TRP A 119 4.53 6.55 6.73
CA TRP A 119 4.15 6.98 8.08
C TRP A 119 3.82 5.78 8.97
N TYR A 120 3.03 4.81 8.48
CA TYR A 120 2.65 3.63 9.25
C TYR A 120 3.86 2.76 9.60
N MET A 121 4.77 2.53 8.64
CA MET A 121 6.01 1.80 8.86
C MET A 121 6.92 2.51 9.87
N ASN A 122 7.00 3.83 9.81
CA ASN A 122 7.75 4.63 10.78
C ASN A 122 7.18 4.46 12.20
N LYS A 123 5.86 4.55 12.35
CA LYS A 123 5.19 4.29 13.64
C LYS A 123 5.38 2.85 14.11
N THR A 124 5.34 1.87 13.21
CA THR A 124 5.63 0.47 13.54
C THR A 124 7.03 0.31 14.13
N SER A 125 8.03 0.97 13.55
CA SER A 125 9.39 0.95 14.08
C SER A 125 9.49 1.62 15.45
N THR A 126 8.84 2.74 15.63
CA THR A 126 8.85 3.47 16.90
C THR A 126 8.10 2.73 18.01
N ILE A 127 6.93 2.16 17.71
CA ILE A 127 6.04 1.54 18.70
C ILE A 127 6.46 0.13 19.07
N ASN A 128 6.84 -0.67 18.05
CA ASN A 128 7.08 -2.11 18.21
C ASN A 128 8.53 -2.53 17.90
N GLY A 129 9.44 -1.58 17.62
CA GLY A 129 10.86 -1.87 17.39
C GLY A 129 11.17 -2.62 16.09
N ILE A 130 10.21 -2.73 15.17
CA ILE A 130 10.38 -3.47 13.93
C ILE A 130 11.12 -2.64 12.89
N SER A 131 12.23 -3.17 12.36
CA SER A 131 12.98 -2.51 11.31
C SER A 131 12.09 -2.22 10.09
N LYS A 132 12.26 -1.05 9.47
CA LYS A 132 11.57 -0.71 8.20
C LYS A 132 11.98 -1.61 7.04
N TRP A 133 13.12 -2.29 7.16
CA TRP A 133 13.64 -3.27 6.18
C TRP A 133 13.06 -4.67 6.39
N ASP A 134 12.45 -4.94 7.54
CA ASP A 134 11.78 -6.19 7.84
C ASP A 134 10.37 -6.20 7.25
N ALA A 135 10.25 -6.59 6.00
CA ALA A 135 8.97 -6.65 5.30
C ALA A 135 7.97 -7.62 5.95
N TYR A 136 8.44 -8.71 6.56
CA TYR A 136 7.62 -9.67 7.27
C TYR A 136 6.99 -9.07 8.52
N GLY A 137 7.80 -8.50 9.39
CA GLY A 137 7.35 -7.87 10.63
C GLY A 137 6.51 -6.62 10.39
N GLN A 138 6.88 -5.80 9.38
CA GLN A 138 6.10 -4.63 8.97
C GLN A 138 4.71 -5.03 8.49
N TYR A 139 4.59 -6.07 7.67
CA TYR A 139 3.30 -6.54 7.16
C TYR A 139 2.41 -7.12 8.26
N LEU A 140 2.97 -7.89 9.21
CA LEU A 140 2.24 -8.37 10.38
C LEU A 140 1.62 -7.23 11.19
N ASN A 141 2.41 -6.17 11.44
CA ASN A 141 1.94 -4.97 12.13
C ASN A 141 0.85 -4.24 11.34
N TYR A 142 1.03 -4.15 10.02
CA TYR A 142 0.07 -3.49 9.15
C TYR A 142 -1.31 -4.14 9.21
N HIS A 143 -1.33 -5.46 9.16
CA HIS A 143 -2.56 -6.23 9.18
C HIS A 143 -3.24 -6.27 10.56
N GLU A 144 -2.47 -6.51 11.63
CA GLU A 144 -3.00 -6.68 13.00
C GLU A 144 -3.24 -5.36 13.74
N GLY A 145 -2.62 -4.29 13.26
CA GLY A 145 -2.43 -3.07 14.04
C GLY A 145 -1.37 -3.25 15.13
N TRP A 146 -0.78 -2.16 15.58
CA TRP A 146 0.33 -2.20 16.56
C TRP A 146 -0.01 -2.92 17.86
N GLY A 147 -1.21 -2.70 18.39
CA GLY A 147 -1.68 -3.38 19.60
C GLY A 147 -1.94 -4.86 19.40
N GLY A 148 -2.51 -5.24 18.26
CA GLY A 148 -2.74 -6.65 17.90
C GLY A 148 -1.42 -7.42 17.77
N TYR A 149 -0.44 -6.82 17.11
CA TYR A 149 0.89 -7.41 16.99
C TYR A 149 1.54 -7.66 18.35
N ARG A 150 1.55 -6.66 19.26
CA ARG A 150 2.11 -6.81 20.62
C ARG A 150 1.43 -7.92 21.43
N ARG A 151 0.14 -8.13 21.25
CA ARG A 151 -0.59 -9.24 21.92
C ARG A 151 -0.37 -10.59 21.25
N GLY A 152 0.42 -10.65 20.17
CA GLY A 152 0.68 -11.90 19.46
C GLY A 152 -0.52 -12.46 18.68
N SER A 153 -1.52 -11.62 18.33
CA SER A 153 -2.74 -12.07 17.64
C SER A 153 -2.47 -12.72 16.28
N HIS A 154 -1.37 -12.36 15.63
CA HIS A 154 -0.89 -12.93 14.36
C HIS A 154 -0.45 -14.39 14.49
N GLN A 155 0.05 -14.83 15.67
CA GLN A 155 0.65 -16.16 15.86
C GLN A 155 -0.34 -17.30 15.60
N ARG A 156 -1.63 -17.07 15.84
CA ARG A 156 -2.73 -18.04 15.61
C ARG A 156 -3.32 -17.96 14.21
N LYS A 157 -2.80 -17.07 13.34
CA LYS A 157 -3.29 -16.86 11.98
C LYS A 157 -2.30 -17.39 10.93
N GLY A 158 -2.23 -18.71 10.79
CA GLY A 158 -1.28 -19.35 9.87
C GLY A 158 -1.34 -18.81 8.44
N TRP A 159 -2.53 -18.41 7.97
CA TRP A 159 -2.69 -17.77 6.66
C TRP A 159 -1.98 -16.40 6.60
N LEU A 160 -2.01 -15.61 7.71
CA LEU A 160 -1.35 -14.29 7.76
C LEU A 160 0.17 -14.45 7.78
N LEU A 161 0.69 -15.42 8.55
CA LEU A 161 2.12 -15.75 8.56
C LEU A 161 2.61 -16.13 7.15
N LYS A 162 1.87 -17.00 6.45
CA LYS A 162 2.17 -17.35 5.04
C LYS A 162 2.10 -16.14 4.11
N THR A 163 1.15 -15.24 4.31
CA THR A 163 1.04 -14.03 3.51
C THR A 163 2.22 -13.10 3.76
N SER A 164 2.63 -12.91 5.03
CA SER A 164 3.78 -12.08 5.39
C SER A 164 5.08 -12.61 4.78
N HIS A 165 5.28 -13.93 4.72
CA HIS A 165 6.41 -14.53 4.00
C HIS A 165 6.36 -14.26 2.49
N ARG A 166 5.18 -14.25 1.87
CA ARG A 166 5.06 -13.86 0.45
C ARG A 166 5.42 -12.40 0.21
N VAL A 167 5.01 -11.51 1.13
CA VAL A 167 5.40 -10.08 1.08
C VAL A 167 6.92 -9.94 1.22
N GLU A 168 7.53 -10.64 2.16
CA GLU A 168 8.98 -10.64 2.35
C GLU A 168 9.73 -11.15 1.11
N ALA A 169 9.30 -12.27 0.55
CA ALA A 169 9.90 -12.83 -0.67
C ALA A 169 9.77 -11.86 -1.86
N ARG A 170 8.62 -11.17 -1.99
CA ARG A 170 8.41 -10.14 -3.01
C ARG A 170 9.32 -8.93 -2.76
N ALA A 171 9.42 -8.46 -1.52
CA ALA A 171 10.29 -7.34 -1.17
C ALA A 171 11.76 -7.63 -1.52
N ARG A 172 12.26 -8.84 -1.26
CA ARG A 172 13.62 -9.26 -1.67
C ARG A 172 13.79 -9.22 -3.19
N ARG A 173 12.87 -9.82 -3.94
CA ARG A 173 12.89 -9.80 -5.42
C ARG A 173 12.85 -8.36 -5.96
N TYR A 174 11.98 -7.52 -5.41
CA TYR A 174 11.92 -6.11 -5.78
C TYR A 174 13.21 -5.35 -5.44
N ALA A 175 13.88 -5.66 -4.33
CA ALA A 175 15.15 -5.05 -3.97
C ALA A 175 16.24 -5.36 -5.01
N GLU A 176 16.37 -6.63 -5.42
CA GLU A 176 17.32 -7.07 -6.44
C GLU A 176 17.07 -6.39 -7.78
N GLN A 177 15.82 -6.36 -8.24
CA GLN A 177 15.42 -5.69 -9.49
C GLN A 177 15.66 -4.17 -9.41
N TYR A 178 15.25 -3.53 -8.32
CA TYR A 178 15.37 -2.09 -8.14
C TYR A 178 16.81 -1.63 -8.14
N TRP A 179 17.70 -2.42 -7.57
CA TRP A 179 19.14 -2.15 -7.60
C TRP A 179 19.68 -2.04 -9.04
N GLN A 180 19.15 -2.83 -9.97
CA GLN A 180 19.58 -2.83 -11.36
C GLN A 180 19.05 -1.64 -12.18
N CYS A 181 17.88 -1.10 -11.85
CA CYS A 181 17.22 -0.08 -12.67
C CYS A 181 17.10 1.31 -12.02
N LYS A 182 17.39 1.47 -10.72
CA LYS A 182 17.12 2.74 -9.99
C LYS A 182 17.80 3.95 -10.63
N ASP A 183 18.99 3.77 -11.18
CA ASP A 183 19.76 4.88 -11.75
C ASP A 183 19.17 5.34 -13.11
N SER A 184 18.65 4.41 -13.92
CA SER A 184 17.97 4.71 -15.17
C SER A 184 16.58 5.34 -14.98
N LEU A 185 15.95 5.12 -13.83
CA LEU A 185 14.63 5.69 -13.52
C LEU A 185 14.69 7.15 -13.03
N ASN A 186 15.89 7.67 -12.77
CA ASN A 186 16.12 9.06 -12.35
C ASN A 186 16.37 10.00 -13.54
N ASN A 187 16.52 9.45 -14.74
CA ASN A 187 16.68 10.17 -16.00
C ASN A 187 15.31 10.30 -16.69
#